data_b9c661989f37cc7e19301ab3b0f8a908
#
_entry.id   b9c661989f37cc7e19301ab3b0f8a908
#
_cell.length_a   1.000
_cell.length_b   1.000
_cell.length_c   1.000
_cell.angle_alpha   90.00
_cell.angle_beta   90.00
_cell.angle_gamma   90.00
#
_symmetry.space_group_name_H-M   'P 1'
#
loop_
_entity.id
_entity.type
_entity.pdbx_description
1 polymer ?
#
loop_
_entity_poly.entity_id
_entity_poly.type
_entity_poly.pdbx_seq_one_letter_code
_entity_poly.pdbx_strand_id
1 'polypeptide(L)'
;SSAASDVYKRQDYKKAVEQENLARNIVEVLYPNDNHMAGKELRLKQQYFFVSASLQAAIAKYKKQHSDIRKLYEKAVFQMNDTHPTVAVAELMRILLDEEGLGWDEAWDVTTKCVAYTNHTIMSEALEKWPIELFSRLLPRVYQIIEEINRRFIIEVQAKYPGNYEKIK
;
A
#
# COMPACT_ATOMS: atom_id res chain seq x y z
N SER A 1 -9.68 22.89 -40.14
CA SER A 1 -8.57 22.46 -39.26
C SER A 1 -8.61 23.10 -37.87
N SER A 2 -9.36 24.22 -37.67
CA SER A 2 -9.47 24.86 -36.34
C SER A 2 -10.40 24.10 -35.37
N ALA A 3 -11.52 23.56 -35.85
CA ALA A 3 -12.50 22.86 -35.01
C ALA A 3 -11.96 21.58 -34.36
N ALA A 4 -11.13 20.81 -35.06
CA ALA A 4 -10.50 19.61 -34.49
C ALA A 4 -9.50 19.97 -33.38
N SER A 5 -8.70 21.02 -33.56
CA SER A 5 -7.77 21.54 -32.54
C SER A 5 -8.50 22.00 -31.28
N ASP A 6 -9.66 22.63 -31.42
CA ASP A 6 -10.45 23.09 -30.27
C ASP A 6 -11.13 21.95 -29.50
N VAL A 7 -11.51 20.87 -30.19
CA VAL A 7 -12.05 19.67 -29.57
C VAL A 7 -10.97 18.96 -28.76
N TYR A 8 -9.74 18.81 -29.28
CA TYR A 8 -8.62 18.20 -28.54
C TYR A 8 -8.24 19.03 -27.30
N LYS A 9 -8.14 20.34 -27.42
CA LYS A 9 -7.87 21.25 -26.30
C LYS A 9 -8.94 21.15 -25.21
N ARG A 10 -10.22 21.03 -25.56
CA ARG A 10 -11.33 20.89 -24.63
C ARG A 10 -11.30 19.52 -23.91
N GLN A 11 -10.91 18.46 -24.64
CA GLN A 11 -10.76 17.12 -24.01
C GLN A 11 -9.58 17.07 -23.05
N ASP A 12 -8.45 17.68 -23.39
CA ASP A 12 -7.29 17.76 -22.51
C ASP A 12 -7.58 18.61 -21.27
N TYR A 13 -8.31 19.70 -21.41
CA TYR A 13 -8.74 20.51 -20.28
C TYR A 13 -9.69 19.76 -19.34
N LYS A 14 -10.67 19.03 -19.89
CA LYS A 14 -11.56 18.19 -19.08
C LYS A 14 -10.80 17.13 -18.31
N LYS A 15 -9.88 16.42 -18.95
CA LYS A 15 -9.02 15.42 -18.29
C LYS A 15 -8.18 16.02 -17.20
N ALA A 16 -7.59 17.20 -17.43
CA ALA A 16 -6.79 17.88 -16.42
C ALA A 16 -7.63 18.26 -15.19
N VAL A 17 -8.86 18.80 -15.41
CA VAL A 17 -9.80 19.14 -14.34
C VAL A 17 -10.27 17.89 -13.59
N GLU A 18 -10.55 16.80 -14.30
CA GLU A 18 -10.93 15.53 -13.66
C GLU A 18 -9.80 14.96 -12.80
N GLN A 19 -8.56 15.02 -13.28
CA GLN A 19 -7.38 14.59 -12.50
C GLN A 19 -7.16 15.46 -11.28
N GLU A 20 -7.30 16.78 -11.41
CA GLU A 20 -7.21 17.71 -10.30
C GLU A 20 -8.30 17.45 -9.25
N ASN A 21 -9.55 17.25 -9.68
CA ASN A 21 -10.66 16.93 -8.78
C ASN A 21 -10.47 15.59 -8.09
N LEU A 22 -9.96 14.56 -8.77
CA LEU A 22 -9.61 13.28 -8.18
C LEU A 22 -8.53 13.43 -7.11
N ALA A 23 -7.48 14.20 -7.41
CA ALA A 23 -6.40 14.46 -6.45
C ALA A 23 -6.90 15.24 -5.22
N ARG A 24 -7.76 16.24 -5.41
CA ARG A 24 -8.39 16.97 -4.32
C ARG A 24 -9.25 16.07 -3.44
N ASN A 25 -10.09 15.23 -4.03
CA ASN A 25 -10.94 14.32 -3.27
C ASN A 25 -10.15 13.37 -2.37
N ILE A 26 -8.95 12.94 -2.81
CA ILE A 26 -8.08 12.08 -2.00
C ILE A 26 -7.61 12.78 -0.72
N VAL A 27 -7.33 14.09 -0.76
CA VAL A 27 -6.75 14.82 0.37
C VAL A 27 -7.78 15.63 1.17
N GLU A 28 -8.91 16.01 0.60
CA GLU A 28 -9.89 16.92 1.21
C GLU A 28 -11.04 16.17 1.91
N VAL A 29 -11.42 14.98 1.43
CA VAL A 29 -12.53 14.24 2.06
C VAL A 29 -12.03 13.51 3.29
N LEU A 30 -12.52 13.93 4.46
CA LEU A 30 -12.21 13.29 5.74
C LEU A 30 -13.24 12.19 6.03
N TYR A 31 -12.77 10.97 6.31
CA TYR A 31 -13.59 9.79 6.61
C TYR A 31 -14.73 9.56 5.61
N PRO A 32 -14.44 9.21 4.35
CA PRO A 32 -15.48 8.92 3.37
C PRO A 32 -16.37 7.79 3.84
N ASN A 33 -17.69 7.92 3.57
CA ASN A 33 -18.65 6.88 3.86
C ASN A 33 -18.36 5.65 2.97
N ASP A 34 -18.05 4.51 3.59
CA ASP A 34 -17.69 3.26 2.90
C ASP A 34 -18.84 2.24 2.78
N ASN A 35 -20.09 2.68 2.98
CA ASN A 35 -21.26 1.82 2.78
C ASN A 35 -21.49 1.42 1.31
N HIS A 36 -20.82 2.07 0.38
CA HIS A 36 -20.84 1.78 -1.05
C HIS A 36 -19.43 1.77 -1.66
N MET A 37 -19.30 1.18 -2.85
CA MET A 37 -18.02 0.93 -3.51
C MET A 37 -17.21 2.19 -3.79
N ALA A 38 -17.85 3.29 -4.18
CA ALA A 38 -17.16 4.55 -4.43
C ALA A 38 -16.47 5.11 -3.17
N GLY A 39 -17.12 5.03 -2.02
CA GLY A 39 -16.54 5.42 -0.75
C GLY A 39 -15.39 4.51 -0.31
N LYS A 40 -15.53 3.19 -0.51
CA LYS A 40 -14.45 2.22 -0.26
C LYS A 40 -13.23 2.49 -1.15
N GLU A 41 -13.45 2.74 -2.43
CA GLU A 41 -12.38 3.06 -3.38
C GLU A 41 -11.63 4.33 -2.97
N LEU A 42 -12.35 5.40 -2.63
CA LEU A 42 -11.74 6.65 -2.17
C LEU A 42 -10.93 6.43 -0.88
N ARG A 43 -11.46 5.68 0.08
CA ARG A 43 -10.77 5.38 1.33
C ARG A 43 -9.50 4.56 1.10
N LEU A 44 -9.53 3.57 0.20
CA LEU A 44 -8.34 2.79 -0.15
C LEU A 44 -7.28 3.66 -0.83
N LYS A 45 -7.69 4.55 -1.74
CA LYS A 45 -6.79 5.54 -2.36
C LYS A 45 -6.13 6.45 -1.32
N GLN A 46 -6.89 6.94 -0.34
CA GLN A 46 -6.37 7.78 0.73
C GLN A 46 -5.34 7.06 1.59
N GLN A 47 -5.64 5.85 2.02
CA GLN A 47 -4.72 5.03 2.82
C GLN A 47 -3.43 4.74 2.07
N TYR A 48 -3.53 4.31 0.83
CA TYR A 48 -2.36 4.02 0.01
C TYR A 48 -1.53 5.28 -0.27
N PHE A 49 -2.16 6.37 -0.66
CA PHE A 49 -1.50 7.64 -0.92
C PHE A 49 -0.70 8.12 0.29
N PHE A 50 -1.34 8.14 1.45
CA PHE A 50 -0.71 8.59 2.69
C PHE A 50 0.47 7.70 3.09
N VAL A 51 0.29 6.39 3.04
CA VAL A 51 1.32 5.41 3.37
C VAL A 51 2.50 5.52 2.40
N SER A 52 2.24 5.50 1.10
CA SER A 52 3.30 5.56 0.08
C SER A 52 4.09 6.87 0.16
N ALA A 53 3.42 8.00 0.32
CA ALA A 53 4.08 9.30 0.49
C ALA A 53 4.96 9.33 1.74
N SER A 54 4.49 8.79 2.85
CA SER A 54 5.25 8.72 4.11
C SER A 54 6.50 7.84 3.98
N LEU A 55 6.37 6.67 3.40
CA LEU A 55 7.50 5.77 3.15
C LEU A 55 8.52 6.38 2.21
N GLN A 56 8.07 6.97 1.10
CA GLN A 56 8.96 7.61 0.12
C GLN A 56 9.70 8.79 0.74
N ALA A 57 9.05 9.61 1.53
CA ALA A 57 9.67 10.73 2.23
C ALA A 57 10.76 10.27 3.22
N ALA A 58 10.48 9.22 3.99
CA ALA A 58 11.43 8.65 4.93
C ALA A 58 12.65 8.05 4.21
N ILE A 59 12.43 7.31 3.13
CA ILE A 59 13.52 6.72 2.32
C ILE A 59 14.34 7.82 1.66
N ALA A 60 13.72 8.85 1.10
CA ALA A 60 14.43 9.98 0.52
C ALA A 60 15.31 10.71 1.54
N LYS A 61 14.80 10.88 2.76
CA LYS A 61 15.57 11.46 3.87
C LYS A 61 16.75 10.56 4.26
N TYR A 62 16.53 9.24 4.36
CA TYR A 62 17.58 8.28 4.64
C TYR A 62 18.70 8.33 3.60
N LYS A 63 18.35 8.33 2.31
CA LYS A 63 19.31 8.31 1.19
C LYS A 63 20.17 9.58 1.08
N LYS A 64 19.81 10.68 1.74
CA LYS A 64 20.67 11.88 1.81
C LYS A 64 21.96 11.65 2.60
N GLN A 65 21.96 10.72 3.54
CA GLN A 65 23.09 10.48 4.44
C GLN A 65 23.62 9.05 4.40
N HIS A 66 22.88 8.13 3.77
CA HIS A 66 23.17 6.70 3.74
C HIS A 66 22.97 6.14 2.33
N SER A 67 23.88 5.29 1.88
CA SER A 67 23.85 4.70 0.53
C SER A 67 23.25 3.28 0.49
N ASP A 68 23.33 2.53 1.59
CA ASP A 68 22.90 1.15 1.64
C ASP A 68 21.47 1.03 2.20
N ILE A 69 20.51 0.85 1.31
CA ILE A 69 19.09 0.73 1.68
C ILE A 69 18.81 -0.51 2.55
N ARG A 70 19.67 -1.53 2.52
CA ARG A 70 19.54 -2.73 3.35
C ARG A 70 19.63 -2.44 4.85
N LYS A 71 20.18 -1.27 5.20
CA LYS A 71 20.34 -0.80 6.57
C LYS A 71 19.31 0.24 6.98
N LEU A 72 18.24 0.40 6.20
CA LEU A 72 17.16 1.36 6.50
C LEU A 72 16.65 1.21 7.93
N TYR A 73 16.50 -0.03 8.40
CA TYR A 73 16.00 -0.35 9.74
C TYR A 73 16.85 0.21 10.89
N GLU A 74 18.11 0.52 10.66
CA GLU A 74 18.97 1.14 11.68
C GLU A 74 18.57 2.60 11.99
N LYS A 75 17.85 3.25 11.08
CA LYS A 75 17.52 4.67 11.13
C LYS A 75 16.04 5.00 11.00
N ALA A 76 15.23 4.04 10.58
CA ALA A 76 13.81 4.25 10.35
C ALA A 76 12.98 3.08 10.88
N VAL A 77 11.95 3.41 11.66
CA VAL A 77 10.91 2.47 12.10
C VAL A 77 9.55 3.10 11.80
N PHE A 78 8.67 2.30 11.21
CA PHE A 78 7.31 2.69 10.87
C PHE A 78 6.33 2.01 11.81
N GLN A 79 5.77 2.78 12.73
CA GLN A 79 4.75 2.29 13.65
C GLN A 79 3.38 2.36 12.97
N MET A 80 2.74 1.22 12.84
CA MET A 80 1.37 1.10 12.33
C MET A 80 0.40 0.94 13.49
N ASN A 81 -0.56 1.85 13.60
CA ASN A 81 -1.63 1.79 14.60
C ASN A 81 -2.90 1.30 13.92
N ASP A 82 -3.43 0.18 14.37
CA ASP A 82 -4.56 -0.53 13.78
C ASP A 82 -4.32 -0.96 12.32
N THR A 83 -5.38 -1.38 11.62
CA THR A 83 -5.26 -1.93 10.27
C THR A 83 -5.23 -0.86 9.17
N HIS A 84 -5.51 0.40 9.48
CA HIS A 84 -5.58 1.48 8.49
C HIS A 84 -4.30 1.65 7.66
N PRO A 85 -3.09 1.66 8.25
CA PRO A 85 -1.85 1.79 7.51
C PRO A 85 -1.16 0.47 7.15
N THR A 86 -1.79 -0.69 7.33
CA THR A 86 -1.11 -2.00 7.15
C THR A 86 -0.66 -2.27 5.72
N VAL A 87 -1.20 -1.58 4.73
CA VAL A 87 -0.70 -1.61 3.35
C VAL A 87 0.77 -1.16 3.27
N ALA A 88 1.29 -0.50 4.30
CA ALA A 88 2.69 -0.08 4.39
C ALA A 88 3.67 -1.26 4.28
N VAL A 89 3.32 -2.44 4.76
CA VAL A 89 4.17 -3.64 4.62
C VAL A 89 4.39 -3.99 3.15
N ALA A 90 3.31 -4.11 2.39
CA ALA A 90 3.38 -4.43 0.97
C ALA A 90 3.94 -3.27 0.13
N GLU A 91 3.66 -2.03 0.49
CA GLU A 91 4.20 -0.86 -0.20
C GLU A 91 5.70 -0.70 0.04
N LEU A 92 6.19 -0.92 1.24
CA LEU A 92 7.63 -0.92 1.51
C LEU A 92 8.33 -2.03 0.72
N MET A 93 7.74 -3.23 0.68
CA MET A 93 8.23 -4.31 -0.18
C MET A 93 8.29 -3.89 -1.65
N ARG A 94 7.24 -3.25 -2.16
CA ARG A 94 7.21 -2.77 -3.55
C ARG A 94 8.36 -1.79 -3.82
N ILE A 95 8.56 -0.83 -2.96
CA ILE A 95 9.64 0.16 -3.11
C ILE A 95 11.01 -0.55 -3.11
N LEU A 96 11.23 -1.43 -2.16
CA LEU A 96 12.52 -2.15 -2.05
C LEU A 96 12.78 -3.09 -3.23
N LEU A 97 11.75 -3.76 -3.74
CA LEU A 97 11.86 -4.67 -4.88
C LEU A 97 11.98 -3.90 -6.21
N ASP A 98 11.04 -3.00 -6.48
CA ASP A 98 10.83 -2.42 -7.81
C ASP A 98 11.64 -1.13 -8.02
N GLU A 99 11.89 -0.34 -6.98
CA GLU A 99 12.61 0.92 -7.08
C GLU A 99 14.08 0.81 -6.62
N GLU A 100 14.32 0.03 -5.56
CA GLU A 100 15.67 -0.14 -5.00
C GLU A 100 16.39 -1.40 -5.51
N GLY A 101 15.69 -2.27 -6.22
CA GLY A 101 16.26 -3.43 -6.91
C GLY A 101 16.72 -4.58 -6.00
N LEU A 102 16.20 -4.66 -4.77
CA LEU A 102 16.49 -5.77 -3.87
C LEU A 102 15.78 -7.05 -4.30
N GLY A 103 16.38 -8.20 -3.97
CA GLY A 103 15.67 -9.48 -4.03
C GLY A 103 14.63 -9.59 -2.91
N TRP A 104 13.73 -10.59 -3.02
CA TRP A 104 12.64 -10.78 -2.06
C TRP A 104 13.14 -10.94 -0.63
N ASP A 105 14.09 -11.82 -0.40
CA ASP A 105 14.55 -12.15 0.96
C ASP A 105 15.23 -10.95 1.64
N GLU A 106 16.03 -10.18 0.89
CA GLU A 106 16.62 -8.94 1.40
C GLU A 106 15.55 -7.88 1.70
N ALA A 107 14.60 -7.69 0.79
CA ALA A 107 13.50 -6.75 0.98
C ALA A 107 12.62 -7.12 2.18
N TRP A 108 12.35 -8.41 2.36
CA TRP A 108 11.58 -8.91 3.49
C TRP A 108 12.31 -8.73 4.81
N ASP A 109 13.61 -9.02 4.85
CA ASP A 109 14.44 -8.79 6.03
C ASP A 109 14.43 -7.31 6.47
N VAL A 110 14.59 -6.39 5.53
CA VAL A 110 14.52 -4.95 5.80
C VAL A 110 13.11 -4.56 6.27
N THR A 111 12.08 -4.99 5.56
CA THR A 111 10.69 -4.64 5.87
C THR A 111 10.29 -5.10 7.27
N THR A 112 10.55 -6.34 7.63
CA THR A 112 10.19 -6.89 8.94
C THR A 112 10.93 -6.23 10.11
N LYS A 113 12.10 -5.66 9.86
CA LYS A 113 12.86 -4.88 10.84
C LYS A 113 12.43 -3.42 10.92
N CYS A 114 11.82 -2.88 9.85
CA CYS A 114 11.39 -1.49 9.78
C CYS A 114 9.97 -1.24 10.30
N VAL A 115 9.10 -2.25 10.35
CA VAL A 115 7.69 -2.08 10.68
C VAL A 115 7.36 -2.64 12.06
N ALA A 116 6.52 -1.91 12.78
CA ALA A 116 5.93 -2.34 14.04
C ALA A 116 4.41 -2.12 14.00
N TYR A 117 3.65 -2.98 14.66
CA TYR A 117 2.19 -2.93 14.65
C TYR A 117 1.64 -2.94 16.07
N THR A 118 0.65 -2.08 16.32
CA THR A 118 -0.14 -2.08 17.55
C THR A 118 -1.61 -2.10 17.20
N ASN A 119 -2.33 -3.06 17.76
CA ASN A 119 -3.79 -3.10 17.67
C ASN A 119 -4.40 -2.44 18.90
N HIS A 120 -5.31 -1.49 18.70
CA HIS A 120 -6.01 -0.74 19.75
C HIS A 120 -7.46 -1.19 19.95
N THR A 121 -7.93 -2.17 19.20
CA THR A 121 -9.30 -2.68 19.26
C THR A 121 -9.36 -4.17 19.50
N ILE A 122 -10.35 -4.60 20.28
CA ILE A 122 -10.67 -6.03 20.51
C ILE A 122 -11.83 -6.50 19.61
N MET A 123 -12.48 -5.59 18.90
CA MET A 123 -13.65 -5.89 18.07
C MET A 123 -13.21 -6.31 16.67
N SER A 124 -13.60 -7.52 16.26
CA SER A 124 -13.22 -8.07 14.96
C SER A 124 -13.74 -7.26 13.76
N GLU A 125 -14.88 -6.56 13.92
CA GLU A 125 -15.43 -5.67 12.91
C GLU A 125 -14.59 -4.42 12.65
N ALA A 126 -13.71 -4.05 13.56
CA ALA A 126 -12.77 -2.95 13.36
C ALA A 126 -11.56 -3.35 12.49
N LEU A 127 -11.36 -4.66 12.24
CA LEU A 127 -10.38 -5.15 11.29
C LEU A 127 -10.89 -4.92 9.87
N GLU A 128 -10.12 -4.18 9.07
CA GLU A 128 -10.51 -3.84 7.72
C GLU A 128 -10.53 -5.07 6.80
N LYS A 129 -11.55 -5.14 5.97
CA LYS A 129 -11.68 -6.13 4.91
C LYS A 129 -11.94 -5.42 3.61
N TRP A 130 -11.08 -5.66 2.64
CA TRP A 130 -11.22 -5.10 1.30
C TRP A 130 -11.69 -6.16 0.32
N PRO A 131 -12.67 -5.85 -0.55
CA PRO A 131 -13.00 -6.73 -1.66
C PRO A 131 -11.76 -6.96 -2.54
N ILE A 132 -11.45 -8.21 -2.83
CA ILE A 132 -10.28 -8.58 -3.66
C ILE A 132 -10.34 -7.90 -5.03
N GLU A 133 -11.52 -7.89 -5.65
CA GLU A 133 -11.73 -7.24 -6.95
C GLU A 133 -11.36 -5.76 -6.93
N LEU A 134 -11.80 -5.02 -5.91
CA LEU A 134 -11.45 -3.61 -5.75
C LEU A 134 -9.94 -3.42 -5.54
N PHE A 135 -9.38 -4.16 -4.61
CA PHE A 135 -7.98 -4.02 -4.23
C PHE A 135 -7.04 -4.39 -5.39
N SER A 136 -7.28 -5.54 -6.04
CA SER A 136 -6.44 -6.01 -7.15
C SER A 136 -6.54 -5.11 -8.39
N ARG A 137 -7.72 -4.51 -8.64
CA ARG A 137 -7.92 -3.55 -9.73
C ARG A 137 -7.21 -2.23 -9.48
N LEU A 138 -7.29 -1.72 -8.26
CA LEU A 138 -6.76 -0.40 -7.91
C LEU A 138 -5.24 -0.43 -7.66
N LEU A 139 -4.76 -1.47 -7.00
CA LEU A 139 -3.38 -1.64 -6.56
C LEU A 139 -2.82 -3.00 -7.00
N PRO A 140 -2.72 -3.28 -8.31
CA PRO A 140 -2.40 -4.62 -8.81
C PRO A 140 -1.03 -5.11 -8.37
N ARG A 141 -0.01 -4.26 -8.34
CA ARG A 141 1.33 -4.65 -7.92
C ARG A 141 1.40 -4.93 -6.42
N VAL A 142 0.79 -4.07 -5.62
CA VAL A 142 0.70 -4.26 -4.16
C VAL A 142 -0.05 -5.55 -3.84
N TYR A 143 -1.13 -5.85 -4.57
CA TYR A 143 -1.88 -7.09 -4.41
C TYR A 143 -1.04 -8.33 -4.72
N GLN A 144 -0.26 -8.33 -5.79
CA GLN A 144 0.69 -9.42 -6.10
C GLN A 144 1.67 -9.67 -4.96
N ILE A 145 2.18 -8.62 -4.35
CA ILE A 145 3.10 -8.73 -3.22
C ILE A 145 2.38 -9.31 -2.00
N ILE A 146 1.16 -8.89 -1.71
CA ILE A 146 0.34 -9.46 -0.62
C ILE A 146 0.10 -10.96 -0.85
N GLU A 147 -0.24 -11.37 -2.07
CA GLU A 147 -0.42 -12.78 -2.42
C GLU A 147 0.87 -13.59 -2.18
N GLU A 148 2.02 -13.06 -2.56
CA GLU A 148 3.31 -13.72 -2.35
C GLU A 148 3.68 -13.80 -0.86
N ILE A 149 3.42 -12.76 -0.07
CA ILE A 149 3.58 -12.79 1.39
C ILE A 149 2.72 -13.91 1.99
N ASN A 150 1.45 -13.96 1.60
CA ASN A 150 0.52 -14.98 2.07
C ASN A 150 0.96 -16.39 1.68
N ARG A 151 1.37 -16.59 0.44
CA ARG A 151 1.87 -17.88 -0.04
C ARG A 151 3.07 -18.38 0.78
N ARG A 152 4.04 -17.52 1.02
CA ARG A 152 5.24 -17.86 1.82
C ARG A 152 4.88 -18.15 3.27
N PHE A 153 3.98 -17.37 3.85
CA PHE A 153 3.50 -17.58 5.21
C PHE A 153 2.78 -18.92 5.38
N ILE A 154 1.92 -19.29 4.42
CA ILE A 154 1.26 -20.60 4.42
C ILE A 154 2.28 -21.75 4.38
N ILE A 155 3.30 -21.65 3.54
CA ILE A 155 4.37 -22.66 3.46
C ILE A 155 5.10 -22.79 4.81
N GLU A 156 5.41 -21.67 5.46
CA GLU A 156 6.05 -21.64 6.78
C GLU A 156 5.18 -22.29 7.84
N VAL A 157 3.88 -21.97 7.86
CA VAL A 157 2.90 -22.58 8.79
C VAL A 157 2.78 -24.09 8.54
N GLN A 158 2.71 -24.52 7.29
CA GLN A 158 2.65 -25.94 6.94
C GLN A 158 3.90 -26.71 7.39
N ALA A 159 5.08 -26.11 7.23
CA ALA A 159 6.33 -26.71 7.68
C ALA A 159 6.40 -26.81 9.23
N LYS A 160 5.87 -25.82 9.94
CA LYS A 160 5.86 -25.77 11.41
C LYS A 160 4.80 -26.68 12.04
N TYR A 161 3.68 -26.87 11.36
CA TYR A 161 2.52 -27.63 11.83
C TYR A 161 2.06 -28.68 10.80
N PRO A 162 2.89 -29.68 10.46
CA PRO A 162 2.57 -30.67 9.44
C PRO A 162 1.29 -31.44 9.84
N GLY A 163 0.35 -31.55 8.90
CA GLY A 163 -0.91 -32.29 9.10
C GLY A 163 -2.02 -31.54 9.86
N ASN A 164 -1.80 -30.29 10.27
CA ASN A 164 -2.82 -29.49 10.96
C ASN A 164 -3.51 -28.53 10.00
N TYR A 165 -4.49 -29.05 9.24
CA TYR A 165 -5.24 -28.29 8.24
C TYR A 165 -6.12 -27.19 8.81
N GLU A 166 -6.48 -27.21 10.10
CA GLU A 166 -7.30 -26.17 10.74
C GLU A 166 -6.54 -24.86 10.97
N LYS A 167 -5.23 -24.93 11.08
CA LYS A 167 -4.37 -23.74 11.23
C LYS A 167 -4.01 -23.06 9.90
N ILE A 168 -4.44 -23.64 8.78
CA ILE A 168 -4.07 -23.21 7.43
C ILE A 168 -5.25 -22.52 6.72
N LYS A 169 -6.45 -22.54 7.33
CA LYS A 169 -7.65 -21.91 6.77
C LYS A 169 -7.68 -20.39 7.04
#